data_c47c8fd4e0bbfc0dfd6946b5f896cfb5
#
_entry.id   c47c8fd4e0bbfc0dfd6946b5f896cfb5
#
_cell.length_a   1.000
_cell.length_b   1.000
_cell.length_c   1.000
_cell.angle_alpha   90.00
_cell.angle_beta   90.00
_cell.angle_gamma   90.00
#
_symmetry.space_group_name_H-M   'P 1'
#
loop_
_entity.id
_entity.type
_entity.pdbx_description
1 polymer ?
#
loop_
_entity_poly.entity_id
_entity_poly.type
_entity_poly.pdbx_seq_one_letter_code
_entity_poly.pdbx_strand_id
1 'polypeptide(L)'
;MKKENPVKIENTIVDVAVDILTHNHSENYTYEGFINETIEIYAFSKTEEDEKYSILRIGVQNEFQQIYIPNILMPPLLRHNRIGKKLIRIIYEIGQLYKYDVFVVQLTDNFKERLLKRGALTTNEFDTLQIIETTNLLEPQN
;
A
#
# COMPACT_ATOMS: atom_id res chain seq x y z
N MET A 1 -2.65 15.67 -30.35
CA MET A 1 -2.31 15.85 -28.95
C MET A 1 -1.87 14.54 -28.30
N LYS A 2 -0.82 14.60 -27.60
CA LYS A 2 -0.34 13.42 -26.94
C LYS A 2 -1.08 13.17 -25.64
N LYS A 3 -1.62 12.00 -25.50
CA LYS A 3 -2.32 11.63 -24.30
C LYS A 3 -1.35 11.14 -23.23
N GLU A 4 -1.49 11.65 -22.03
CA GLU A 4 -0.73 11.14 -20.92
C GLU A 4 -1.06 9.67 -20.71
N ASN A 5 -0.07 8.91 -20.31
CA ASN A 5 -0.32 7.52 -19.94
C ASN A 5 -0.90 7.50 -18.53
N PRO A 6 -2.23 7.28 -18.38
CA PRO A 6 -2.85 7.39 -17.07
C PRO A 6 -2.41 6.29 -16.09
N VAL A 7 -1.74 5.24 -16.58
CA VAL A 7 -1.31 4.15 -15.70
C VAL A 7 0.14 4.27 -15.28
N LYS A 8 0.77 5.40 -15.55
CA LYS A 8 2.18 5.55 -15.23
C LYS A 8 2.47 5.42 -13.74
N ILE A 9 1.71 6.12 -12.91
CA ILE A 9 1.90 6.03 -11.46
C ILE A 9 1.50 4.64 -10.97
N GLU A 10 0.45 4.06 -11.53
CA GLU A 10 0.02 2.73 -11.15
C GLU A 10 1.10 1.70 -11.43
N ASN A 11 1.73 1.78 -12.59
CA ASN A 11 2.83 0.88 -12.92
C ASN A 11 3.99 1.03 -11.96
N THR A 12 4.33 2.25 -11.60
CA THR A 12 5.40 2.51 -10.65
C THR A 12 5.09 1.89 -9.29
N ILE A 13 3.87 2.05 -8.83
CA ILE A 13 3.46 1.48 -7.53
C ILE A 13 3.57 -0.05 -7.57
N VAL A 14 3.06 -0.67 -8.63
CA VAL A 14 3.12 -2.13 -8.75
C VAL A 14 4.58 -2.60 -8.78
N ASP A 15 5.39 -1.99 -9.63
CA ASP A 15 6.78 -2.43 -9.79
C ASP A 15 7.56 -2.34 -8.50
N VAL A 16 7.42 -1.23 -7.79
CA VAL A 16 8.17 -1.01 -6.55
C VAL A 16 7.67 -1.93 -5.45
N ALA A 17 6.35 -2.07 -5.31
CA ALA A 17 5.79 -2.91 -4.25
C ALA A 17 6.16 -4.38 -4.47
N VAL A 18 6.03 -4.88 -5.70
CA VAL A 18 6.37 -6.26 -6.02
C VAL A 18 7.87 -6.49 -5.80
N ASP A 19 8.69 -5.52 -6.19
CA ASP A 19 10.13 -5.61 -6.02
C ASP A 19 10.52 -5.72 -4.54
N ILE A 20 9.94 -4.88 -3.70
CA ILE A 20 10.21 -4.90 -2.27
C ILE A 20 9.80 -6.23 -1.66
N LEU A 21 8.62 -6.72 -2.00
CA LEU A 21 8.14 -7.99 -1.49
C LEU A 21 9.05 -9.13 -1.95
N THR A 22 9.42 -9.13 -3.21
CA THR A 22 10.26 -10.18 -3.77
C THR A 22 11.64 -10.22 -3.14
N HIS A 23 12.24 -9.04 -2.92
CA HIS A 23 13.58 -8.98 -2.35
C HIS A 23 13.62 -9.36 -0.87
N ASN A 24 12.55 -9.11 -0.15
CA ASN A 24 12.57 -9.30 1.30
C ASN A 24 11.82 -10.52 1.79
N HIS A 25 10.89 -11.04 0.99
CA HIS A 25 9.98 -12.09 1.45
C HIS A 25 9.68 -13.11 0.35
N SER A 26 10.69 -13.53 -0.39
CA SER A 26 10.49 -14.44 -1.52
C SER A 26 10.59 -15.92 -1.18
N GLU A 27 10.85 -16.25 0.08
CA GLU A 27 11.07 -17.65 0.45
C GLU A 27 9.84 -18.52 0.23
N ASN A 28 8.68 -18.03 0.63
CA ASN A 28 7.45 -18.82 0.59
C ASN A 28 6.45 -18.38 -0.45
N TYR A 29 6.65 -17.21 -1.05
CA TYR A 29 5.68 -16.62 -1.96
C TYR A 29 6.34 -15.98 -3.16
N THR A 30 5.63 -15.99 -4.30
CA THR A 30 5.94 -15.10 -5.42
C THR A 30 4.85 -14.03 -5.46
N TYR A 31 5.16 -12.90 -6.08
CA TYR A 31 4.26 -11.76 -6.05
C TYR A 31 3.97 -11.25 -7.45
N GLU A 32 2.70 -10.90 -7.70
CA GLU A 32 2.31 -10.31 -8.97
C GLU A 32 1.31 -9.19 -8.73
N GLY A 33 1.43 -8.15 -9.54
CA GLY A 33 0.53 -7.02 -9.48
C GLY A 33 -0.36 -6.97 -10.71
N PHE A 34 -1.58 -6.52 -10.52
CA PHE A 34 -2.56 -6.38 -11.59
C PHE A 34 -3.16 -4.99 -11.50
N ILE A 35 -3.30 -4.34 -12.65
CA ILE A 35 -3.93 -3.02 -12.73
C ILE A 35 -5.20 -3.16 -13.56
N ASN A 36 -6.30 -2.86 -12.93
CA ASN A 36 -7.59 -2.81 -13.58
C ASN A 36 -8.25 -1.52 -13.14
N GLU A 37 -9.41 -1.56 -12.51
CA GLU A 37 -9.97 -0.35 -11.91
C GLU A 37 -9.20 0.04 -10.66
N THR A 38 -8.63 -0.96 -9.98
CA THR A 38 -7.74 -0.74 -8.84
C THR A 38 -6.45 -1.49 -9.08
N ILE A 39 -5.46 -1.16 -8.27
CA ILE A 39 -4.22 -1.93 -8.23
C ILE A 39 -4.41 -3.05 -7.21
N GLU A 40 -4.04 -4.27 -7.59
CA GLU A 40 -4.06 -5.38 -6.65
C GLU A 40 -2.74 -6.13 -6.73
N ILE A 41 -2.18 -6.47 -5.57
CA ILE A 41 -0.95 -7.25 -5.50
C ILE A 41 -1.26 -8.52 -4.75
N TYR A 42 -0.91 -9.65 -5.37
CA TYR A 42 -1.17 -10.97 -4.83
C TYR A 42 0.13 -11.66 -4.46
N ALA A 43 0.07 -12.44 -3.39
CA ALA A 43 1.12 -13.37 -3.02
C ALA A 43 0.64 -14.77 -3.38
N PHE A 44 1.44 -15.49 -4.14
CA PHE A 44 1.14 -16.87 -4.54
C PHE A 44 2.05 -17.81 -3.77
N SER A 45 1.49 -18.80 -3.11
CA SER A 45 2.26 -19.75 -2.33
C SER A 45 3.15 -20.59 -3.23
N LYS A 46 4.39 -20.80 -2.81
CA LYS A 46 5.31 -21.69 -3.50
C LYS A 46 5.10 -23.15 -3.11
N THR A 47 4.47 -23.40 -1.96
CA THR A 47 4.33 -24.74 -1.41
C THR A 47 2.92 -25.28 -1.53
N GLU A 48 1.91 -24.43 -1.51
CA GLU A 48 0.52 -24.84 -1.58
C GLU A 48 -0.07 -24.41 -2.90
N GLU A 49 -0.30 -25.35 -3.78
CA GLU A 49 -0.90 -25.09 -5.08
C GLU A 49 -2.27 -24.44 -4.88
N ASP A 50 -2.60 -23.49 -5.74
CA ASP A 50 -3.87 -22.77 -5.71
C ASP A 50 -4.08 -21.83 -4.53
N GLU A 51 -3.09 -21.70 -3.65
CA GLU A 51 -3.23 -20.80 -2.52
C GLU A 51 -2.63 -19.44 -2.86
N LYS A 52 -3.47 -18.42 -2.78
CA LYS A 52 -3.04 -17.05 -3.06
C LYS A 52 -3.74 -16.09 -2.12
N TYR A 53 -3.09 -14.96 -1.87
CA TYR A 53 -3.61 -13.93 -0.99
C TYR A 53 -3.56 -12.59 -1.69
N SER A 54 -4.65 -11.84 -1.65
CA SER A 54 -4.66 -10.45 -2.08
C SER A 54 -4.10 -9.63 -0.91
N ILE A 55 -2.86 -9.19 -1.01
CA ILE A 55 -2.20 -8.55 0.12
C ILE A 55 -2.32 -7.04 0.10
N LEU A 56 -2.55 -6.45 -1.06
CA LEU A 56 -2.59 -5.00 -1.16
C LEU A 56 -3.58 -4.61 -2.25
N ARG A 57 -4.47 -3.70 -1.90
CA ARG A 57 -5.38 -3.11 -2.86
C ARG A 57 -5.27 -1.60 -2.76
N ILE A 58 -5.16 -0.93 -3.89
CA ILE A 58 -4.95 0.52 -3.94
C ILE A 58 -5.85 1.12 -5.00
N GLY A 59 -6.54 2.20 -4.65
CA GLY A 59 -7.27 3.01 -5.61
C GLY A 59 -6.46 4.23 -5.97
N VAL A 60 -6.38 4.56 -7.24
CA VAL A 60 -5.72 5.78 -7.70
C VAL A 60 -6.76 6.65 -8.39
N GLN A 61 -6.95 7.85 -7.86
CA GLN A 61 -7.89 8.81 -8.40
C GLN A 61 -7.09 9.90 -9.10
N ASN A 62 -6.90 9.71 -10.39
CA ASN A 62 -6.02 10.61 -11.15
C ASN A 62 -6.57 12.03 -11.28
N GLU A 63 -7.89 12.16 -11.33
CA GLU A 63 -8.51 13.48 -11.46
C GLU A 63 -8.21 14.36 -10.25
N PHE A 64 -8.22 13.79 -9.06
CA PHE A 64 -7.98 14.55 -7.84
C PHE A 64 -6.59 14.34 -7.27
N GLN A 65 -5.77 13.57 -7.95
CA GLN A 65 -4.41 13.27 -7.53
C GLN A 65 -4.38 12.69 -6.11
N GLN A 66 -5.15 11.64 -5.91
CA GLN A 66 -5.25 10.98 -4.61
C GLN A 66 -5.04 9.48 -4.76
N ILE A 67 -4.41 8.90 -3.76
CA ILE A 67 -4.19 7.46 -3.66
C ILE A 67 -4.89 6.98 -2.39
N TYR A 68 -5.68 5.92 -2.51
CA TYR A 68 -6.43 5.36 -1.40
C TYR A 68 -5.98 3.93 -1.15
N ILE A 69 -5.62 3.63 0.08
CA ILE A 69 -5.21 2.28 0.48
C ILE A 69 -6.27 1.73 1.43
N PRO A 70 -7.25 0.98 0.90
CA PRO A 70 -8.32 0.47 1.76
C PRO A 70 -7.92 -0.74 2.58
N ASN A 71 -6.91 -1.46 2.15
CA ASN A 71 -6.65 -2.73 2.79
C ASN A 71 -5.24 -3.25 2.51
N ILE A 72 -4.58 -3.70 3.58
CA ILE A 72 -3.33 -4.42 3.47
C ILE A 72 -3.48 -5.67 4.33
N LEU A 73 -3.49 -6.82 3.67
CA LEU A 73 -3.61 -8.10 4.36
C LEU A 73 -2.35 -8.91 4.15
N MET A 74 -1.73 -9.32 5.24
CA MET A 74 -0.52 -10.11 5.16
C MET A 74 -0.84 -11.58 5.29
N PRO A 75 -0.30 -12.44 4.41
CA PRO A 75 -0.35 -13.88 4.63
C PRO A 75 0.25 -14.22 5.99
N PRO A 76 -0.16 -15.32 6.62
CA PRO A 76 0.31 -15.63 7.98
C PRO A 76 1.82 -15.61 8.14
N LEU A 77 2.56 -16.06 7.14
CA LEU A 77 4.03 -16.11 7.23
C LEU A 77 4.69 -14.75 7.13
N LEU A 78 3.96 -13.73 6.70
CA LEU A 78 4.49 -12.37 6.58
C LEU A 78 4.01 -11.43 7.67
N ARG A 79 3.16 -11.91 8.57
CA ARG A 79 2.65 -11.08 9.66
C ARG A 79 3.77 -10.72 10.62
N HIS A 80 3.64 -9.55 11.24
CA HIS A 80 4.57 -9.03 12.23
C HIS A 80 5.94 -8.64 11.68
N ASN A 81 6.08 -8.58 10.37
CA ASN A 81 7.31 -8.12 9.73
C ASN A 81 7.26 -6.65 9.37
N ARG A 82 6.22 -5.93 9.79
CA ARG A 82 6.04 -4.51 9.52
C ARG A 82 6.00 -4.18 8.03
N ILE A 83 5.75 -5.18 7.20
CA ILE A 83 5.75 -4.99 5.76
C ILE A 83 4.62 -4.07 5.31
N GLY A 84 3.48 -4.10 6.00
CA GLY A 84 2.36 -3.22 5.68
C GLY A 84 2.74 -1.76 5.80
N LYS A 85 3.43 -1.40 6.88
CA LYS A 85 3.86 -0.01 7.08
C LYS A 85 4.92 0.39 6.07
N LYS A 86 5.82 -0.53 5.72
CA LYS A 86 6.81 -0.25 4.68
C LYS A 86 6.16 0.00 3.33
N LEU A 87 5.12 -0.77 3.01
CA LEU A 87 4.38 -0.57 1.76
C LEU A 87 3.67 0.77 1.75
N ILE A 88 3.04 1.15 2.85
CA ILE A 88 2.40 2.47 2.93
C ILE A 88 3.45 3.57 2.73
N ARG A 89 4.60 3.43 3.36
CA ARG A 89 5.66 4.43 3.23
C ARG A 89 6.14 4.58 1.80
N ILE A 90 6.36 3.47 1.10
CA ILE A 90 6.84 3.54 -0.26
C ILE A 90 5.79 4.11 -1.20
N ILE A 91 4.53 3.77 -0.96
CA ILE A 91 3.43 4.32 -1.76
C ILE A 91 3.34 5.82 -1.54
N TYR A 92 3.52 6.26 -0.29
CA TYR A 92 3.55 7.69 0.01
C TYR A 92 4.68 8.39 -0.77
N GLU A 93 5.86 7.80 -0.78
CA GLU A 93 7.00 8.39 -1.48
C GLU A 93 6.75 8.48 -2.98
N ILE A 94 6.17 7.43 -3.56
CA ILE A 94 5.80 7.47 -4.97
C ILE A 94 4.75 8.55 -5.20
N GLY A 95 3.77 8.64 -4.31
CA GLY A 95 2.75 9.68 -4.41
C GLY A 95 3.37 11.07 -4.44
N GLN A 96 4.37 11.32 -3.59
CA GLN A 96 5.03 12.61 -3.56
C GLN A 96 5.73 12.93 -4.89
N LEU A 97 6.35 11.94 -5.51
CA LEU A 97 6.99 12.15 -6.81
C LEU A 97 5.99 12.58 -7.87
N TYR A 98 4.77 12.10 -7.81
CA TYR A 98 3.74 12.43 -8.78
C TYR A 98 2.78 13.51 -8.28
N LYS A 99 3.01 14.01 -7.06
CA LYS A 99 2.18 15.06 -6.42
C LYS A 99 0.77 14.56 -6.11
N TYR A 100 0.68 13.34 -5.59
CA TYR A 100 -0.57 12.76 -5.13
C TYR A 100 -0.58 12.69 -3.60
N ASP A 101 -1.74 12.96 -3.03
CA ASP A 101 -1.96 12.74 -1.59
C ASP A 101 -2.31 11.28 -1.34
N VAL A 102 -1.89 10.75 -0.20
CA VAL A 102 -2.09 9.34 0.12
C VAL A 102 -2.95 9.21 1.37
N PHE A 103 -3.97 8.39 1.27
CA PHE A 103 -4.92 8.14 2.36
C PHE A 103 -5.02 6.65 2.62
N VAL A 104 -5.13 6.30 3.89
CA VAL A 104 -5.48 4.95 4.30
C VAL A 104 -6.93 4.99 4.72
N VAL A 105 -7.76 4.16 4.13
CA VAL A 105 -9.21 4.20 4.30
C VAL A 105 -9.74 2.90 4.88
N GLN A 106 -10.99 2.91 5.32
CA GLN A 106 -11.66 1.74 5.90
C GLN A 106 -10.88 1.17 7.09
N LEU A 107 -10.37 2.06 7.91
CA LEU A 107 -9.53 1.68 9.05
C LEU A 107 -10.35 1.07 10.18
N THR A 108 -9.82 0.01 10.77
CA THR A 108 -10.33 -0.46 12.05
C THR A 108 -9.89 0.51 13.13
N ASP A 109 -10.57 0.48 14.27
CA ASP A 109 -10.25 1.39 15.37
C ASP A 109 -8.81 1.21 15.84
N ASN A 110 -8.36 -0.03 15.97
CA ASN A 110 -7.00 -0.31 16.44
C ASN A 110 -5.94 0.22 15.48
N PHE A 111 -6.12 -0.01 14.19
CA PHE A 111 -5.15 0.45 13.22
C PHE A 111 -5.15 1.96 13.12
N LYS A 112 -6.34 2.57 13.19
CA LYS A 112 -6.46 4.02 13.19
C LYS A 112 -5.69 4.63 14.35
N GLU A 113 -5.87 4.07 15.57
CA GLU A 113 -5.15 4.56 16.74
C GLU A 113 -3.65 4.47 16.54
N ARG A 114 -3.17 3.35 16.01
CA ARG A 114 -1.73 3.19 15.80
C ARG A 114 -1.18 4.17 14.79
N LEU A 115 -1.92 4.41 13.70
CA LEU A 115 -1.47 5.38 12.70
C LEU A 115 -1.49 6.81 13.23
N LEU A 116 -2.48 7.15 14.04
CA LEU A 116 -2.52 8.48 14.67
C LEU A 116 -1.31 8.69 15.57
N LYS A 117 -0.93 7.67 16.34
CA LYS A 117 0.27 7.76 17.17
C LYS A 117 1.53 7.96 16.34
N ARG A 118 1.52 7.50 15.12
CA ARG A 118 2.65 7.67 14.21
C ARG A 118 2.61 8.98 13.43
N GLY A 119 1.60 9.81 13.64
CA GLY A 119 1.55 11.14 13.07
C GLY A 119 0.69 11.28 11.83
N ALA A 120 -0.15 10.30 11.51
CA ALA A 120 -1.10 10.47 10.42
C ALA A 120 -2.16 11.50 10.79
N LEU A 121 -2.72 12.17 9.79
CA LEU A 121 -3.69 13.24 10.01
C LEU A 121 -5.12 12.73 9.88
N THR A 122 -6.00 13.27 10.72
CA THR A 122 -7.43 13.00 10.58
C THR A 122 -7.98 13.70 9.35
N THR A 123 -9.08 13.17 8.85
CA THR A 123 -9.79 13.73 7.71
C THR A 123 -11.26 13.94 8.09
N ASN A 124 -12.06 14.36 7.12
CA ASN A 124 -13.50 14.46 7.35
C ASN A 124 -14.17 13.10 7.50
N GLU A 125 -13.51 12.05 7.04
CA GLU A 125 -14.05 10.70 7.12
C GLU A 125 -13.57 10.02 8.39
N PHE A 126 -14.50 9.42 9.10
CA PHE A 126 -14.20 8.79 10.39
C PHE A 126 -13.13 7.69 10.30
N ASP A 127 -13.16 6.91 9.24
CA ASP A 127 -12.28 5.74 9.09
C ASP A 127 -11.11 5.99 8.11
N THR A 128 -10.76 7.23 7.89
CA THR A 128 -9.74 7.61 6.89
C THR A 128 -8.72 8.53 7.50
N LEU A 129 -7.44 8.21 7.29
CA LEU A 129 -6.34 9.08 7.73
C LEU A 129 -5.46 9.41 6.54
N GLN A 130 -4.86 10.58 6.56
CA GLN A 130 -3.91 10.99 5.52
C GLN A 130 -2.49 10.73 6.00
N ILE A 131 -1.69 10.16 5.13
CA ILE A 131 -0.27 9.97 5.38
C ILE A 131 0.48 11.21 4.91
N ILE A 132 1.33 11.73 5.77
CA ILE A 132 2.09 12.94 5.47
C ILE A 132 3.57 12.69 5.72
N GLU A 133 4.39 13.66 5.35
CA GLU A 133 5.83 13.52 5.44
C GLU A 133 6.32 13.12 6.83
N THR A 134 5.69 13.66 7.85
CA THR A 134 6.11 13.37 9.23
C THR A 134 5.46 12.13 9.83
N THR A 135 4.62 11.42 9.08
CA THR A 135 4.07 10.16 9.57
C THR A 135 5.19 9.14 9.66
N ASN A 136 5.44 8.65 10.86
CA ASN A 136 6.55 7.73 11.10
C ASN A 136 6.09 6.28 10.92
N LEU A 137 6.42 5.69 9.79
CA LEU A 137 6.01 4.33 9.45
C LEU A 137 7.14 3.32 9.57
N LEU A 138 8.38 3.80 9.73
CA LEU A 138 9.56 2.93 9.67
C LEU A 138 10.12 2.58 11.04
N GLU A 139 9.93 3.47 12.02
CA GLU A 139 10.51 3.24 13.33
C GLU A 139 9.58 2.48 14.26
N PRO A 140 10.11 1.60 15.10
CA PRO A 140 9.26 0.93 16.09
C PRO A 140 8.68 1.96 17.06
N GLN A 141 7.47 1.69 17.51
CA GLN A 141 6.84 2.52 18.56
C GLN A 141 7.10 1.85 19.92
N ASN A 142 7.52 2.64 20.87
CA ASN A 142 7.72 2.16 22.22
C ASN A 142 6.47 2.33 23.07
#